data_dbe095c339adbfc58f3febf6997732d1
#
_entry.id   dbe095c339adbfc58f3febf6997732d1
#
_cell.length_a   1.000
_cell.length_b   1.000
_cell.length_c   1.000
_cell.angle_alpha   90.00
_cell.angle_beta   90.00
_cell.angle_gamma   90.00
#
_symmetry.space_group_name_H-M   'P 1'
#
loop_
_entity.id
_entity.type
_entity.pdbx_description
1 polymer ?
#
loop_
_entity_poly.entity_id
_entity_poly.type
_entity_poly.pdbx_seq_one_letter_code
_entity_poly.pdbx_strand_id
1 'polypeptide(L)'
;DQLVMADCDNFENAMLYAEAGADFVGTTMRGYTPETKGINDIDFDFVHKLAAECPAKIIAEGHIHYPEQAVKALEAGAFALVVGGAITRPAEITARFTGAINAMQK
;
A
#
# COMPACT_ATOMS: atom_id res chain seq x y z
N ASP A 1 -4.48 4.19 -25.85
CA ASP A 1 -5.37 5.20 -25.27
C ASP A 1 -5.92 4.84 -23.90
N GLN A 2 -5.50 3.73 -23.33
CA GLN A 2 -5.91 3.33 -21.98
C GLN A 2 -4.80 3.63 -20.99
N LEU A 3 -5.18 4.04 -19.78
CA LEU A 3 -4.25 4.18 -18.68
C LEU A 3 -3.89 2.80 -18.15
N VAL A 4 -2.65 2.63 -17.73
CA VAL A 4 -2.14 1.37 -17.19
C VAL A 4 -1.63 1.58 -15.79
N MET A 5 -2.12 0.76 -14.86
CA MET A 5 -1.60 0.68 -13.49
C MET A 5 -0.90 -0.65 -13.30
N ALA A 6 0.34 -0.63 -12.89
CA ALA A 6 1.13 -1.83 -12.65
C ALA A 6 1.32 -2.04 -11.15
N ASP A 7 0.99 -3.22 -10.67
CA ASP A 7 1.21 -3.58 -9.26
C ASP A 7 2.64 -4.05 -9.08
N CYS A 8 3.29 -3.59 -8.04
CA CYS A 8 4.68 -3.96 -7.77
C CYS A 8 4.90 -4.28 -6.29
N ASP A 9 6.01 -4.94 -6.00
CA ASP A 9 6.40 -5.29 -4.66
C ASP A 9 7.75 -4.71 -4.25
N ASN A 10 8.56 -4.25 -5.21
CA ASN A 10 9.87 -3.67 -4.93
C ASN A 10 10.17 -2.48 -5.85
N PHE A 11 11.19 -1.73 -5.49
CA PHE A 11 11.57 -0.51 -6.19
C PHE A 11 11.99 -0.78 -7.63
N GLU A 12 12.79 -1.81 -7.85
CA GLU A 12 13.34 -2.14 -9.17
C GLU A 12 12.23 -2.47 -10.16
N ASN A 13 11.24 -3.26 -9.74
CA ASN A 13 10.10 -3.60 -10.59
C ASN A 13 9.24 -2.37 -10.88
N ALA A 14 9.04 -1.50 -9.89
CA ALA A 14 8.29 -0.27 -10.09
C ALA A 14 8.93 0.59 -11.16
N MET A 15 10.26 0.74 -11.12
CA MET A 15 10.99 1.53 -12.12
C MET A 15 10.90 0.92 -13.51
N LEU A 16 11.00 -0.42 -13.61
CA LEU A 16 10.85 -1.12 -14.88
C LEU A 16 9.46 -0.93 -15.49
N TYR A 17 8.43 -1.00 -14.67
CA TYR A 17 7.06 -0.80 -15.14
C TYR A 17 6.83 0.62 -15.63
N ALA A 18 7.37 1.59 -14.90
CA ALA A 18 7.27 3.00 -15.31
C ALA A 18 8.01 3.24 -16.63
N GLU A 19 9.20 2.67 -16.79
CA GLU A 19 9.97 2.77 -18.03
C GLU A 19 9.25 2.10 -19.20
N ALA A 20 8.49 1.03 -18.92
CA ALA A 20 7.70 0.34 -19.95
C ALA A 20 6.44 1.09 -20.35
N GLY A 21 6.12 2.19 -19.65
CA GLY A 21 5.00 3.06 -20.01
C GLY A 21 3.81 3.03 -19.06
N ALA A 22 3.92 2.41 -17.89
CA ALA A 22 2.84 2.45 -16.91
C ALA A 22 2.59 3.88 -16.46
N ASP A 23 1.32 4.27 -16.37
CA ASP A 23 0.93 5.61 -15.92
C ASP A 23 0.91 5.70 -14.39
N PHE A 24 0.59 4.59 -13.75
CA PHE A 24 0.51 4.45 -12.30
C PHE A 24 1.26 3.19 -11.87
N VAL A 25 1.86 3.25 -10.69
CA VAL A 25 2.47 2.10 -10.05
C VAL A 25 1.86 1.95 -8.66
N GLY A 26 1.31 0.76 -8.39
CA GLY A 26 0.69 0.46 -7.10
C GLY A 26 1.59 -0.37 -6.21
N THR A 27 1.55 -0.12 -4.90
CA THR A 27 2.34 -0.87 -3.92
C THR A 27 1.61 -2.14 -3.44
N THR A 28 0.60 -2.55 -4.16
CA THR A 28 -0.35 -3.61 -3.80
C THR A 28 0.32 -4.91 -3.37
N MET A 29 1.37 -5.31 -4.07
CA MET A 29 2.01 -6.62 -3.84
C MET A 29 3.10 -6.60 -2.76
N ARG A 30 3.43 -5.43 -2.22
CA ARG A 30 4.46 -5.32 -1.18
C ARG A 30 4.00 -6.04 0.08
N GLY A 31 4.73 -7.08 0.48
CA GLY A 31 4.38 -7.94 1.61
C GLY A 31 3.60 -9.20 1.21
N TYR A 32 3.14 -9.28 -0.05
CA TYR A 32 2.31 -10.41 -0.53
C TYR A 32 3.04 -11.32 -1.51
N THR A 33 4.32 -11.07 -1.77
CA THR A 33 5.14 -11.92 -2.63
C THR A 33 6.20 -12.64 -1.80
N PRO A 34 6.76 -13.75 -2.31
CA PRO A 34 7.82 -14.45 -1.58
C PRO A 34 9.00 -13.55 -1.20
N GLU A 35 9.36 -12.60 -2.07
CA GLU A 35 10.50 -11.70 -1.87
C GLU A 35 10.24 -10.64 -0.80
N THR A 36 8.97 -10.31 -0.55
CA THR A 36 8.59 -9.27 0.41
C THR A 36 7.83 -9.83 1.60
N LYS A 37 7.81 -11.14 1.76
CA LYS A 37 7.15 -11.82 2.85
C LYS A 37 7.70 -11.32 4.19
N GLY A 38 6.79 -11.02 5.13
CA GLY A 38 7.18 -10.47 6.44
C GLY A 38 6.92 -8.98 6.57
N ILE A 39 6.65 -8.28 5.47
CA ILE A 39 6.24 -6.89 5.52
C ILE A 39 4.73 -6.85 5.74
N ASN A 40 4.32 -6.58 6.98
CA ASN A 40 2.92 -6.69 7.41
C ASN A 40 2.23 -5.34 7.64
N ASP A 41 2.93 -4.25 7.38
CA ASP A 41 2.40 -2.91 7.53
C ASP A 41 2.74 -2.12 6.28
N ILE A 42 2.11 -0.95 6.11
CA ILE A 42 2.44 -0.10 4.97
C ILE A 42 3.88 0.41 5.14
N ASP A 43 4.62 0.35 4.04
CA ASP A 43 6.02 0.78 4.01
C ASP A 43 6.09 2.22 3.50
N PHE A 44 6.03 3.18 4.42
CA PHE A 44 6.04 4.60 4.08
C PHE A 44 7.34 5.05 3.41
N ASP A 45 8.46 4.45 3.79
CA ASP A 45 9.76 4.77 3.17
C ASP A 45 9.78 4.33 1.72
N PHE A 46 9.18 3.18 1.43
CA PHE A 46 9.04 2.69 0.07
C PHE A 46 8.17 3.64 -0.77
N VAL A 47 7.02 4.05 -0.24
CA VAL A 47 6.14 5.02 -0.91
C VAL A 47 6.89 6.33 -1.17
N HIS A 48 7.62 6.83 -0.18
CA HIS A 48 8.37 8.08 -0.31
C HIS A 48 9.44 7.98 -1.39
N LYS A 49 10.20 6.89 -1.39
CA LYS A 49 11.25 6.67 -2.39
C LYS A 49 10.68 6.60 -3.80
N LEU A 50 9.57 5.88 -3.97
CA LEU A 50 8.91 5.79 -5.26
C LEU A 50 8.39 7.15 -5.71
N ALA A 51 7.75 7.90 -4.80
CA ALA A 51 7.22 9.22 -5.13
C ALA A 51 8.33 10.18 -5.57
N ALA A 52 9.52 10.07 -4.97
CA ALA A 52 10.64 10.93 -5.29
C ALA A 52 11.34 10.56 -6.59
N GLU A 53 11.40 9.28 -6.94
CA GLU A 53 12.26 8.80 -8.02
C GLU A 53 11.55 8.16 -9.19
N CYS A 54 10.33 7.65 -9.01
CA CYS A 54 9.60 6.96 -10.07
C CYS A 54 8.85 7.98 -10.93
N PRO A 55 8.95 7.90 -12.27
CA PRO A 55 8.24 8.84 -13.15
C PRO A 55 6.73 8.60 -13.21
N ALA A 56 6.24 7.42 -12.82
CA ALA A 56 4.81 7.14 -12.77
C ALA A 56 4.21 7.68 -11.46
N LYS A 57 2.91 7.89 -11.45
CA LYS A 57 2.19 8.28 -10.25
C LYS A 57 2.03 7.08 -9.32
N ILE A 58 2.21 7.29 -8.03
CA ILE A 58 2.23 6.21 -7.05
C ILE A 58 0.87 6.07 -6.39
N ILE A 59 0.34 4.86 -6.42
CA ILE A 59 -0.90 4.49 -5.74
C ILE A 59 -0.53 3.62 -4.55
N ALA A 60 -0.77 4.13 -3.34
CA ALA A 60 -0.50 3.36 -2.12
C ALA A 60 -1.68 2.42 -1.86
N GLU A 61 -1.39 1.13 -1.85
CA GLU A 61 -2.40 0.09 -1.65
C GLU A 61 -1.82 -1.06 -0.84
N GLY A 62 -2.63 -1.62 0.03
CA GLY A 62 -2.24 -2.72 0.89
C GLY A 62 -1.85 -2.26 2.28
N HIS A 63 -2.28 -3.01 3.28
CA HIS A 63 -1.97 -2.77 4.69
C HIS A 63 -2.50 -1.45 5.27
N ILE A 64 -3.41 -0.76 4.56
CA ILE A 64 -4.05 0.45 5.09
C ILE A 64 -5.30 0.04 5.85
N HIS A 65 -5.22 0.09 7.18
CA HIS A 65 -6.30 -0.34 8.08
C HIS A 65 -6.93 0.82 8.84
N TYR A 66 -6.24 1.95 8.97
CA TYR A 66 -6.68 3.09 9.76
C TYR A 66 -6.49 4.39 9.00
N PRO A 67 -7.35 5.41 9.27
CA PRO A 67 -7.25 6.69 8.58
C PRO A 67 -5.88 7.37 8.71
N GLU A 68 -5.21 7.21 9.84
CA GLU A 68 -3.90 7.81 10.07
C GLU A 68 -2.85 7.30 9.07
N GLN A 69 -2.95 6.01 8.71
CA GLN A 69 -2.05 5.43 7.71
C GLN A 69 -2.29 6.02 6.32
N ALA A 70 -3.55 6.29 5.99
CA ALA A 70 -3.90 6.92 4.72
C ALA A 70 -3.30 8.32 4.62
N VAL A 71 -3.43 9.11 5.68
CA VAL A 71 -2.84 10.45 5.73
C VAL A 71 -1.33 10.39 5.55
N LYS A 72 -0.66 9.49 6.27
CA LYS A 72 0.80 9.33 6.18
C LYS A 72 1.25 8.91 4.79
N ALA A 73 0.47 8.06 4.10
CA ALA A 73 0.82 7.64 2.75
C ALA A 73 0.77 8.83 1.79
N LEU A 74 -0.23 9.69 1.92
CA LEU A 74 -0.30 10.91 1.11
C LEU A 74 0.82 11.87 1.45
N GLU A 75 1.15 12.02 2.73
CA GLU A 75 2.29 12.85 3.16
C GLU A 75 3.62 12.31 2.63
N ALA A 76 3.74 11.00 2.48
CA ALA A 76 4.93 10.37 1.90
C ALA A 76 5.03 10.61 0.39
N GLY A 77 3.97 11.09 -0.26
CA GLY A 77 3.99 11.46 -1.66
C GLY A 77 3.10 10.63 -2.57
N ALA A 78 2.28 9.74 -2.04
CA ALA A 78 1.36 8.97 -2.87
C ALA A 78 0.39 9.92 -3.58
N PHE A 79 0.13 9.63 -4.85
CA PHE A 79 -0.84 10.40 -5.64
C PHE A 79 -2.28 10.08 -5.19
N ALA A 80 -2.54 8.81 -4.89
CA ALA A 80 -3.84 8.35 -4.42
C ALA A 80 -3.67 7.08 -3.59
N LEU A 81 -4.76 6.61 -3.01
CA LEU A 81 -4.77 5.43 -2.14
C LEU A 81 -5.85 4.46 -2.58
N VAL A 82 -5.65 3.19 -2.22
CA VAL A 82 -6.71 2.19 -2.29
C VAL A 82 -6.84 1.55 -0.91
N VAL A 83 -8.05 1.57 -0.37
CA VAL A 83 -8.38 0.95 0.92
C VAL A 83 -9.45 -0.10 0.66
N GLY A 84 -9.13 -1.35 0.93
CA GLY A 84 -10.03 -2.47 0.67
C GLY A 84 -10.66 -3.03 1.93
N GLY A 85 -10.05 -4.08 2.49
CA GLY A 85 -10.62 -4.82 3.61
C GLY A 85 -10.98 -4.01 4.84
N ALA A 86 -10.29 -2.90 5.08
CA ALA A 86 -10.59 -2.01 6.20
C ALA A 86 -11.98 -1.36 6.07
N ILE A 87 -12.55 -1.35 4.87
CA ILE A 87 -13.88 -0.80 4.62
C ILE A 87 -14.89 -1.90 4.32
N THR A 88 -14.47 -2.93 3.60
CA THR A 88 -15.38 -3.90 2.97
C THR A 88 -15.48 -5.24 3.67
N ARG A 89 -14.66 -5.51 4.69
CA ARG A 89 -14.64 -6.81 5.37
C ARG A 89 -15.03 -6.68 6.84
N PRO A 90 -16.35 -6.77 7.15
CA PRO A 90 -16.82 -6.57 8.52
C PRO A 90 -16.17 -7.50 9.55
N ALA A 91 -15.89 -8.76 9.18
CA ALA A 91 -15.27 -9.71 10.09
C ALA A 91 -13.86 -9.24 10.52
N GLU A 92 -13.07 -8.73 9.58
CA GLU A 92 -11.74 -8.22 9.89
C GLU A 92 -11.80 -6.93 10.70
N ILE A 93 -12.77 -6.07 10.39
CA ILE A 93 -12.99 -4.83 11.15
C ILE A 93 -13.37 -5.17 12.59
N THR A 94 -14.32 -6.07 12.77
CA THR A 94 -14.75 -6.53 14.10
C THR A 94 -13.59 -7.13 14.88
N ALA A 95 -12.75 -7.93 14.22
CA ALA A 95 -11.60 -8.56 14.87
C ALA A 95 -10.61 -7.53 15.45
N ARG A 96 -10.46 -6.39 14.81
CA ARG A 96 -9.59 -5.33 15.35
C ARG A 96 -10.12 -4.78 16.65
N PHE A 97 -11.45 -4.59 16.74
CA PHE A 97 -12.09 -4.12 17.97
C PHE A 97 -12.02 -5.19 19.07
N THR A 98 -12.42 -6.41 18.76
CA THR A 98 -12.44 -7.49 19.77
C THR A 98 -11.02 -7.84 20.23
N GLY A 99 -10.05 -7.82 19.33
CA GLY A 99 -8.65 -8.07 19.68
C GLY A 99 -8.12 -7.05 20.67
N ALA A 100 -8.43 -5.78 20.45
CA ALA A 100 -8.01 -4.71 21.35
C ALA A 100 -8.69 -4.84 22.73
N ILE A 101 -9.98 -5.14 22.74
CA ILE A 101 -10.72 -5.32 23.99
C ILE A 101 -10.18 -6.51 24.78
N ASN A 102 -9.95 -7.63 24.11
CA ASN A 102 -9.42 -8.83 24.76
C ASN A 102 -8.02 -8.61 25.33
N ALA A 103 -7.19 -7.81 24.66
CA ALA A 103 -5.84 -7.51 25.12
C ALA A 103 -5.86 -6.74 26.44
N MET A 104 -6.84 -5.89 26.68
CA MET A 104 -6.90 -5.11 27.91
C MET A 104 -7.46 -5.90 29.10
N GLN A 105 -8.06 -7.05 28.85
CA GLN A 105 -8.71 -7.88 29.89
C GLN A 105 -7.76 -8.90 30.53
N LYS A 106 -6.51 -8.84 30.27
CA LYS A 106 -5.52 -9.76 30.85
C LYS A 106 -5.18 -9.39 32.29
#